data_247679ab5eb9edcf80bf3ba549005328
#
_entry.id   247679ab5eb9edcf80bf3ba549005328
#
_cell.length_a   1.000
_cell.length_b   1.000
_cell.length_c   1.000
_cell.angle_alpha   90.00
_cell.angle_beta   90.00
_cell.angle_gamma   90.00
#
_symmetry.space_group_name_H-M   'P 1'
#
loop_
_entity.id
_entity.type
_entity.pdbx_description
1 polymer ?
#
loop_
_entity_poly.entity_id
_entity_poly.type
_entity_poly.pdbx_seq_one_letter_code
_entity_poly.pdbx_strand_id
1 'polypeptide(L)'
;MGVLANFMIIFAANNHRLSDFFSDDVVDALHNACIYEVVRFLDDDEEEVIREMVLDYETFFAEQFAESHRLEKAMARSIFIKYNLNDYQGKLLKNQNEPNPVFLQELANLLSHFVWSWDDFLAKYKVV
;
A
#
# COMPACT_ATOMS: atom_id res chain seq x y z
N MET A 1 -5.75 14.74 3.25
CA MET A 1 -4.53 13.95 3.50
C MET A 1 -4.83 12.48 3.75
N GLY A 2 -5.79 12.19 4.65
CA GLY A 2 -6.07 10.80 5.03
C GLY A 2 -6.47 9.87 3.90
N VAL A 3 -7.40 10.29 3.06
CA VAL A 3 -7.89 9.46 1.94
C VAL A 3 -6.76 9.14 0.96
N LEU A 4 -5.93 10.13 0.66
CA LEU A 4 -4.82 9.95 -0.29
C LEU A 4 -3.79 8.98 0.26
N ALA A 5 -3.42 9.11 1.54
CA ALA A 5 -2.45 8.21 2.16
C ALA A 5 -2.97 6.76 2.16
N ASN A 6 -4.24 6.55 2.51
CA ASN A 6 -4.85 5.22 2.47
C ASN A 6 -4.82 4.64 1.05
N PHE A 7 -5.19 5.44 0.06
CA PHE A 7 -5.18 5.02 -1.34
C PHE A 7 -3.77 4.59 -1.77
N MET A 8 -2.77 5.40 -1.45
CA MET A 8 -1.38 5.12 -1.83
C MET A 8 -0.86 3.85 -1.18
N ILE A 9 -1.21 3.60 0.09
CA ILE A 9 -0.79 2.39 0.80
C ILE A 9 -1.44 1.16 0.18
N ILE A 10 -2.75 1.21 -0.10
CA ILE A 10 -3.47 0.11 -0.74
C ILE A 10 -2.92 -0.16 -2.14
N PHE A 11 -2.66 0.90 -2.89
CA PHE A 11 -2.07 0.82 -4.23
C PHE A 11 -0.70 0.15 -4.18
N ALA A 12 0.17 0.59 -3.27
CA ALA A 12 1.50 0.02 -3.10
C ALA A 12 1.43 -1.47 -2.73
N ALA A 13 0.52 -1.84 -1.83
CA ALA A 13 0.34 -3.23 -1.40
C ALA A 13 -0.05 -4.12 -2.57
N ASN A 14 -0.99 -3.67 -3.40
CA ASN A 14 -1.48 -4.47 -4.52
C ASN A 14 -0.46 -4.54 -5.66
N ASN A 15 0.39 -3.55 -5.80
CA ASN A 15 1.43 -3.54 -6.83
C ASN A 15 2.71 -4.25 -6.42
N HIS A 16 2.89 -4.53 -5.14
CA HIS A 16 4.13 -5.09 -4.61
C HIS A 16 4.54 -6.41 -5.27
N ARG A 17 3.56 -7.22 -5.70
CA ARG A 17 3.81 -8.55 -6.28
C ARG A 17 3.59 -8.61 -7.78
N LEU A 18 3.52 -7.47 -8.47
CA LEU A 18 3.27 -7.49 -9.92
C LEU A 18 4.32 -8.29 -10.69
N SER A 19 5.59 -8.20 -10.27
CA SER A 19 6.69 -8.90 -10.95
C SER A 19 6.60 -10.43 -10.80
N ASP A 20 5.83 -10.92 -9.84
CA ASP A 20 5.62 -12.37 -9.67
C ASP A 20 4.70 -12.95 -10.75
N PHE A 21 3.89 -12.10 -11.40
CA PHE A 21 2.84 -12.53 -12.34
C PHE A 21 3.10 -12.07 -13.77
N PHE A 22 3.88 -11.01 -13.97
CA PHE A 22 4.03 -10.37 -15.27
C PHE A 22 5.50 -10.10 -15.59
N SER A 23 5.80 -9.99 -16.90
CA SER A 23 7.12 -9.56 -17.37
C SER A 23 7.36 -8.08 -17.00
N ASP A 24 8.62 -7.65 -17.03
CA ASP A 24 8.99 -6.27 -16.70
C ASP A 24 8.26 -5.26 -17.57
N ASP A 25 8.12 -5.53 -18.87
CA ASP A 25 7.42 -4.63 -19.79
C ASP A 25 5.94 -4.47 -19.41
N VAL A 26 5.29 -5.56 -19.01
CA VAL A 26 3.89 -5.52 -18.58
C VAL A 26 3.76 -4.82 -17.23
N VAL A 27 4.69 -5.08 -16.30
CA VAL A 27 4.72 -4.40 -15.00
C VAL A 27 4.83 -2.89 -15.19
N ASP A 28 5.76 -2.44 -16.05
CA ASP A 28 5.94 -1.02 -16.34
C ASP A 28 4.68 -0.40 -16.96
N ALA A 29 4.05 -1.11 -17.88
CA ALA A 29 2.82 -0.63 -18.52
C ALA A 29 1.68 -0.50 -17.52
N LEU A 30 1.50 -1.49 -16.66
CA LEU A 30 0.47 -1.47 -15.62
C LEU A 30 0.74 -0.36 -14.61
N HIS A 31 1.98 -0.21 -14.20
CA HIS A 31 2.39 0.82 -13.25
C HIS A 31 2.11 2.22 -13.83
N ASN A 32 2.48 2.46 -15.07
CA ASN A 32 2.23 3.74 -15.73
C ASN A 32 0.74 4.02 -15.89
N ALA A 33 -0.05 2.99 -16.25
CA ALA A 33 -1.50 3.14 -16.37
C ALA A 33 -2.13 3.49 -15.02
N CYS A 34 -1.69 2.85 -13.94
CA CYS A 34 -2.18 3.15 -12.59
C CYS A 34 -1.81 4.58 -12.17
N ILE A 35 -0.58 5.01 -12.44
CA ILE A 35 -0.15 6.38 -12.14
C ILE A 35 -0.98 7.39 -12.92
N TYR A 36 -1.24 7.12 -14.19
CA TYR A 36 -2.08 7.98 -15.02
C TYR A 36 -3.49 8.14 -14.41
N GLU A 37 -4.09 7.05 -13.95
CA GLU A 37 -5.41 7.10 -13.33
C GLU A 37 -5.38 7.85 -11.99
N VAL A 38 -4.32 7.74 -11.22
CA VAL A 38 -4.16 8.50 -9.96
C VAL A 38 -4.10 10.00 -10.27
N VAL A 39 -3.28 10.39 -11.24
CA VAL A 39 -3.16 11.78 -11.67
C VAL A 39 -4.52 12.33 -12.10
N ARG A 40 -5.24 11.56 -12.92
CA ARG A 40 -6.57 11.93 -13.41
C ARG A 40 -7.58 12.04 -12.28
N PHE A 41 -7.56 11.10 -11.32
CA PHE A 41 -8.47 11.07 -10.18
C PHE A 41 -8.28 12.29 -9.30
N LEU A 42 -7.04 12.70 -9.06
CA LEU A 42 -6.72 13.84 -8.22
C LEU A 42 -6.85 15.18 -8.94
N ASP A 43 -7.09 15.14 -10.26
CA ASP A 43 -7.14 16.34 -11.09
C ASP A 43 -5.90 17.21 -10.90
N ASP A 44 -4.74 16.55 -10.90
CA ASP A 44 -3.45 17.18 -10.66
C ASP A 44 -2.64 17.19 -11.96
N ASP A 45 -2.16 18.37 -12.35
CA ASP A 45 -1.37 18.54 -13.57
C ASP A 45 0.10 18.16 -13.37
N GLU A 46 0.53 17.89 -12.13
CA GLU A 46 1.92 17.59 -11.81
C GLU A 46 2.14 16.09 -11.72
N GLU A 47 2.14 15.42 -12.88
CA GLU A 47 2.34 13.98 -12.97
C GLU A 47 3.63 13.51 -12.29
N GLU A 48 4.72 14.30 -12.40
CA GLU A 48 5.98 13.90 -11.79
C GLU A 48 5.94 13.86 -10.27
N VAL A 49 5.21 14.79 -9.66
CA VAL A 49 5.03 14.81 -8.21
C VAL A 49 4.25 13.59 -7.76
N ILE A 50 3.19 13.24 -8.48
CA ILE A 50 2.39 12.05 -8.17
C ILE A 50 3.23 10.79 -8.36
N ARG A 51 4.02 10.73 -9.44
CA ARG A 51 4.91 9.58 -9.71
C ARG A 51 5.91 9.38 -8.58
N GLU A 52 6.53 10.44 -8.12
CA GLU A 52 7.46 10.37 -6.99
C GLU A 52 6.76 9.93 -5.72
N MET A 53 5.55 10.44 -5.46
CA MET A 53 4.75 10.06 -4.29
C MET A 53 4.42 8.56 -4.33
N VAL A 54 4.00 8.04 -5.47
CA VAL A 54 3.70 6.61 -5.63
C VAL A 54 4.93 5.78 -5.35
N LEU A 55 6.08 6.15 -5.91
CA LEU A 55 7.33 5.43 -5.70
C LEU A 55 7.77 5.49 -4.23
N ASP A 56 7.61 6.61 -3.57
CA ASP A 56 7.95 6.76 -2.15
C ASP A 56 7.09 5.83 -1.29
N TYR A 57 5.79 5.77 -1.56
CA TYR A 57 4.90 4.86 -0.83
C TYR A 57 5.20 3.39 -1.12
N GLU A 58 5.56 3.06 -2.34
CA GLU A 58 5.95 1.69 -2.69
C GLU A 58 7.22 1.27 -1.96
N THR A 59 8.22 2.15 -1.92
CA THR A 59 9.47 1.91 -1.18
C THR A 59 9.19 1.75 0.32
N PHE A 60 8.39 2.66 0.88
CA PHE A 60 8.01 2.61 2.28
C PHE A 60 7.25 1.31 2.60
N PHE A 61 6.31 0.94 1.74
CA PHE A 61 5.55 -0.30 1.91
C PHE A 61 6.46 -1.53 1.87
N ALA A 62 7.41 -1.56 0.95
CA ALA A 62 8.35 -2.66 0.83
C ALA A 62 9.16 -2.85 2.12
N GLU A 63 9.56 -1.76 2.78
CA GLU A 63 10.23 -1.80 4.07
C GLU A 63 9.34 -2.43 5.15
N GLN A 64 8.07 -2.04 5.19
CA GLN A 64 7.12 -2.60 6.16
C GLN A 64 6.83 -4.07 5.87
N PHE A 65 6.77 -4.45 4.60
CA PHE A 65 6.58 -5.85 4.20
C PHE A 65 7.79 -6.71 4.60
N ALA A 66 9.00 -6.20 4.47
CA ALA A 66 10.20 -6.91 4.87
C ALA A 66 10.18 -7.25 6.37
N GLU A 67 9.56 -6.38 7.19
CA GLU A 67 9.43 -6.60 8.63
C GLU A 67 8.31 -7.59 8.96
N SER A 68 7.16 -7.47 8.30
CA SER A 68 5.94 -8.20 8.68
C SER A 68 5.68 -9.46 7.87
N HIS A 69 6.20 -9.55 6.64
CA HIS A 69 6.06 -10.69 5.71
C HIS A 69 4.61 -10.98 5.28
N ARG A 70 3.66 -10.09 5.56
CA ARG A 70 2.25 -10.24 5.17
C ARG A 70 1.72 -8.91 4.68
N LEU A 71 0.99 -8.93 3.55
CA LEU A 71 0.48 -7.72 2.92
C LEU A 71 -0.42 -6.91 3.86
N GLU A 72 -1.39 -7.57 4.49
CA GLU A 72 -2.34 -6.88 5.37
C GLU A 72 -1.66 -6.29 6.61
N LYS A 73 -0.65 -6.95 7.13
CA LYS A 73 0.12 -6.41 8.28
C LYS A 73 1.00 -5.24 7.85
N ALA A 74 1.62 -5.34 6.68
CA ALA A 74 2.42 -4.24 6.14
C ALA A 74 1.56 -3.00 5.89
N MET A 75 0.34 -3.18 5.37
CA MET A 75 -0.63 -2.09 5.20
C MET A 75 -0.98 -1.45 6.55
N ALA A 76 -1.27 -2.28 7.56
CA ALA A 76 -1.64 -1.81 8.89
C ALA A 76 -0.49 -1.02 9.54
N ARG A 77 0.74 -1.53 9.45
CA ARG A 77 1.92 -0.83 9.98
C ARG A 77 2.16 0.48 9.22
N SER A 78 1.97 0.48 7.92
CA SER A 78 2.11 1.67 7.10
C SER A 78 1.14 2.77 7.53
N ILE A 79 -0.12 2.40 7.78
CA ILE A 79 -1.14 3.33 8.27
C ILE A 79 -0.78 3.82 9.67
N PHE A 80 -0.36 2.92 10.56
CA PHE A 80 0.04 3.28 11.92
C PHE A 80 1.12 4.36 11.92
N ILE A 81 2.14 4.19 11.07
CA ILE A 81 3.26 5.13 11.00
C ILE A 81 2.84 6.43 10.31
N LYS A 82 2.18 6.35 9.17
CA LYS A 82 1.83 7.53 8.36
C LYS A 82 0.86 8.47 9.07
N TYR A 83 0.00 7.92 9.92
CA TYR A 83 -0.98 8.73 10.67
C TYR A 83 -0.52 9.06 12.09
N ASN A 84 0.71 8.69 12.45
CA ASN A 84 1.25 8.92 13.80
C ASN A 84 0.32 8.34 14.89
N LEU A 85 -0.22 7.16 14.66
CA LEU A 85 -1.16 6.55 15.60
C LEU A 85 -0.51 6.23 16.94
N ASN A 86 0.83 6.21 16.99
CA ASN A 86 1.55 6.04 18.24
C ASN A 86 1.17 7.12 19.27
N ASP A 87 0.87 8.34 18.82
CA ASP A 87 0.51 9.44 19.70
C ASP A 87 -0.82 9.22 20.42
N TYR A 88 -1.65 8.32 19.90
CA TYR A 88 -2.97 8.00 20.46
C TYR A 88 -2.95 6.78 21.37
N GLN A 89 -1.81 6.14 21.55
CA GLN A 89 -1.68 4.98 22.40
C GLN A 89 -1.44 5.35 23.86
N GLY A 90 -1.67 4.38 24.76
CA GLY A 90 -1.34 4.52 26.18
C GLY A 90 0.16 4.76 26.36
N LYS A 91 0.53 5.39 27.47
CA LYS A 91 1.89 5.86 27.73
C LYS A 91 2.97 4.78 27.55
N LEU A 92 2.69 3.57 28.00
CA LEU A 92 3.66 2.47 27.92
C LEU A 92 4.02 2.13 26.46
N LEU A 93 3.00 1.92 25.62
CA LEU A 93 3.19 1.59 24.21
C LEU A 93 3.75 2.77 23.43
N LYS A 94 3.30 3.98 23.76
CA LYS A 94 3.79 5.20 23.11
C LYS A 94 5.30 5.37 23.33
N ASN A 95 5.78 5.12 24.54
CA ASN A 95 7.20 5.23 24.85
C ASN A 95 8.05 4.20 24.13
N GLN A 96 7.48 3.03 23.85
CA GLN A 96 8.17 1.98 23.09
C GLN A 96 8.08 2.19 21.59
N ASN A 97 7.24 3.10 21.14
CA ASN A 97 6.95 3.35 19.71
C ASN A 97 6.51 2.08 18.99
N GLU A 98 5.71 1.26 19.67
CA GLU A 98 5.23 -0.01 19.15
C GLU A 98 3.71 -0.01 19.05
N PRO A 99 3.12 -0.55 17.94
CA PRO A 99 1.66 -0.66 17.87
C PRO A 99 1.13 -1.72 18.84
N ASN A 100 -0.03 -1.43 19.41
CA ASN A 100 -0.76 -2.43 20.18
C ASN A 100 -1.05 -3.63 19.27
N PRO A 101 -0.63 -4.86 19.64
CA PRO A 101 -0.82 -6.02 18.78
C PRO A 101 -2.29 -6.31 18.44
N VAL A 102 -3.21 -6.08 19.37
CA VAL A 102 -4.63 -6.31 19.14
C VAL A 102 -5.16 -5.30 18.10
N PHE A 103 -4.81 -4.03 18.26
CA PHE A 103 -5.20 -2.99 17.30
C PHE A 103 -4.63 -3.28 15.92
N LEU A 104 -3.35 -3.65 15.85
CA LEU A 104 -2.69 -3.95 14.59
C LEU A 104 -3.36 -5.13 13.88
N GLN A 105 -3.72 -6.17 14.63
CA GLN A 105 -4.39 -7.34 14.07
C GLN A 105 -5.79 -7.00 13.54
N GLU A 106 -6.55 -6.20 14.28
CA GLU A 106 -7.88 -5.76 13.86
C GLU A 106 -7.80 -4.91 12.59
N LEU A 107 -6.84 -4.00 12.55
CA LEU A 107 -6.62 -3.17 11.38
C LEU A 107 -6.19 -4.01 10.17
N ALA A 108 -5.31 -4.98 10.39
CA ALA A 108 -4.86 -5.88 9.32
C ALA A 108 -6.03 -6.71 8.78
N ASN A 109 -6.91 -7.20 9.66
CA ASN A 109 -8.09 -7.96 9.24
C ASN A 109 -9.01 -7.10 8.36
N LEU A 110 -9.22 -5.84 8.74
CA LEU A 110 -10.01 -4.92 7.94
C LEU A 110 -9.36 -4.67 6.57
N LEU A 111 -8.06 -4.42 6.56
CA LEU A 111 -7.34 -4.10 5.34
C LEU A 111 -7.20 -5.29 4.40
N SER A 112 -7.28 -6.52 4.92
CA SER A 112 -7.19 -7.72 4.08
C SER A 112 -8.28 -7.75 3.00
N HIS A 113 -9.40 -7.07 3.22
CA HIS A 113 -10.47 -6.98 2.23
C HIS A 113 -10.09 -6.14 1.00
N PHE A 114 -9.03 -5.35 1.10
CA PHE A 114 -8.57 -4.50 0.01
C PHE A 114 -7.39 -5.10 -0.76
N VAL A 115 -6.96 -6.31 -0.40
CA VAL A 115 -5.89 -7.02 -1.12
C VAL A 115 -6.49 -7.77 -2.29
N TRP A 116 -6.00 -7.48 -3.49
CA TRP A 116 -6.45 -8.14 -4.71
C TRP A 116 -5.83 -9.53 -4.83
N SER A 117 -6.59 -10.48 -5.36
CA SER A 117 -6.05 -11.79 -5.72
C SER A 117 -5.74 -11.80 -7.21
N TRP A 118 -4.47 -11.68 -7.54
CA TRP A 118 -4.02 -11.77 -8.93
C TRP A 118 -4.28 -13.16 -9.50
N ASP A 119 -4.17 -14.20 -8.69
CA ASP A 119 -4.44 -15.59 -9.12
C ASP A 119 -5.89 -15.73 -9.57
N ASP A 120 -6.84 -15.24 -8.79
CA ASP A 120 -8.27 -15.31 -9.12
C ASP A 120 -8.59 -14.47 -10.35
N PHE A 121 -7.99 -13.28 -10.44
CA PHE A 121 -8.20 -12.39 -11.59
C PHE A 121 -7.71 -13.05 -12.87
N LEU A 122 -6.50 -13.61 -12.86
CA LEU A 122 -5.89 -14.21 -14.04
C LEU A 122 -6.56 -15.52 -14.45
N ALA A 123 -7.26 -16.19 -13.52
CA ALA A 123 -8.06 -17.35 -13.85
C ALA A 123 -9.27 -16.99 -14.71
N LYS A 124 -9.77 -15.76 -14.62
CA LYS A 124 -10.95 -15.29 -15.34
C LYS A 124 -10.64 -14.39 -16.54
N TYR A 125 -9.55 -13.62 -16.45
CA TYR A 125 -9.22 -12.59 -17.44
C TYR A 125 -7.81 -12.77 -17.95
N LYS A 126 -7.60 -12.38 -19.19
CA LYS A 126 -6.29 -12.43 -19.82
C LYS A 126 -5.76 -11.02 -19.97
N VAL A 127 -4.55 -10.78 -19.45
CA VAL A 127 -3.85 -9.50 -19.62
C VAL A 127 -2.94 -9.63 -20.82
N VAL A 128 -3.09 -8.70 -21.76
CA VAL A 128 -2.34 -8.71 -23.01
C VAL A 128 -1.24 -7.66 -22.97
#